data_676b0b15ed78ce3bb012d66fe02dcef1
#
_entry.id   676b0b15ed78ce3bb012d66fe02dcef1
#
_cell.length_a   1.000
_cell.length_b   1.000
_cell.length_c   1.000
_cell.angle_alpha   90.00
_cell.angle_beta   90.00
_cell.angle_gamma   90.00
#
_symmetry.space_group_name_H-M   'P 1'
#
loop_
_entity.id
_entity.type
_entity.pdbx_description
1 polymer ?
#
loop_
_entity_poly.entity_id
_entity_poly.type
_entity_poly.pdbx_seq_one_letter_code
_entity_poly.pdbx_strand_id
1 'polypeptide(L)' 'MDIRYSKQASKFLQKQSKQVQFRIIKAINKLPAGDVKKMQGMNYYRLRVGDFRVIFSNDGTVLMVEKIGNRGEVYKD' A
#
# COMPACT_ATOMS: atom_id res chain seq x y z
N MET A 1 15.23 -1.20 -5.29
CA MET A 1 14.57 -0.40 -4.25
C MET A 1 14.12 -1.29 -3.11
N ASP A 2 14.38 -0.87 -1.90
CA ASP A 2 14.00 -1.61 -0.71
C ASP A 2 12.54 -1.31 -0.36
N ILE A 3 11.75 -2.34 -0.14
CA ILE A 3 10.34 -2.18 0.23
C ILE A 3 10.16 -2.61 1.66
N ARG A 4 9.61 -1.72 2.46
CA ARG A 4 9.36 -1.96 3.88
C ARG A 4 7.89 -1.77 4.20
N TYR A 5 7.43 -2.48 5.23
CA TYR A 5 6.03 -2.45 5.65
C TYR A 5 5.94 -1.93 7.07
N SER A 6 5.01 -1.00 7.28
CA SER A 6 4.72 -0.53 8.62
C SER A 6 4.09 -1.66 9.44
N LYS A 7 4.05 -1.44 10.75
CA LYS A 7 3.40 -2.39 11.66
C LYS A 7 1.94 -2.60 11.29
N GLN A 8 1.23 -1.50 10.99
CA GLN A 8 -0.18 -1.57 10.60
C GLN A 8 -0.35 -2.38 9.31
N ALA A 9 0.51 -2.11 8.31
CA ALA A 9 0.42 -2.80 7.03
C ALA A 9 0.68 -4.30 7.20
N SER A 10 1.70 -4.65 7.99
CA SER A 10 2.02 -6.06 8.25
C SER A 10 0.87 -6.77 8.95
N LYS A 11 0.29 -6.13 9.95
CA LYS A 11 -0.84 -6.71 10.68
C LYS A 11 -2.07 -6.86 9.79
N PHE A 12 -2.32 -5.88 8.94
CA PHE A 12 -3.44 -5.97 8.01
C PHE A 12 -3.28 -7.19 7.12
N LEU A 13 -2.10 -7.37 6.55
CA LEU A 13 -1.84 -8.50 5.65
C LEU A 13 -2.02 -9.84 6.37
N GLN A 14 -1.53 -9.93 7.61
CA GLN A 14 -1.62 -11.18 8.37
C GLN A 14 -3.06 -11.64 8.59
N LYS A 15 -4.00 -10.70 8.59
CA LYS A 15 -5.41 -11.00 8.79
C LYS A 15 -6.12 -11.42 7.52
N GLN A 16 -5.45 -11.31 6.38
CA GLN A 16 -6.05 -11.61 5.09
C GLN A 16 -5.78 -13.06 4.70
N SER A 17 -6.60 -13.59 3.78
CA SER A 17 -6.33 -14.89 3.20
C SER A 17 -5.02 -14.83 2.42
N LYS A 18 -4.43 -16.00 2.17
CA LYS A 18 -3.19 -16.07 1.40
C LYS A 18 -3.36 -15.52 -0.01
N GLN A 19 -4.51 -15.73 -0.60
CA GLN A 19 -4.81 -15.19 -1.93
C GLN A 19 -4.78 -13.67 -1.93
N VAL A 20 -5.41 -13.06 -0.92
CA VAL A 20 -5.46 -11.61 -0.80
C VAL A 20 -4.06 -11.05 -0.51
N GLN A 21 -3.33 -11.68 0.41
CA GLN A 21 -1.95 -11.28 0.71
C GLN A 21 -1.10 -11.29 -0.55
N PHE A 22 -1.15 -12.37 -1.32
CA PHE A 22 -0.37 -12.52 -2.54
C PHE A 22 -0.72 -11.41 -3.54
N ARG A 23 -2.00 -11.16 -3.69
CA ARG A 23 -2.50 -10.16 -4.64
C ARG A 23 -1.99 -8.76 -4.29
N ILE A 24 -2.06 -8.39 -3.02
CA ILE A 24 -1.62 -7.08 -2.56
C ILE A 24 -0.11 -6.95 -2.69
N ILE A 25 0.63 -7.94 -2.21
CA ILE A 25 2.10 -7.91 -2.24
C ILE A 25 2.60 -7.88 -3.68
N LYS A 26 1.99 -8.67 -4.56
CA LYS A 26 2.35 -8.67 -5.97
C LYS A 26 2.16 -7.29 -6.60
N ALA A 27 1.07 -6.61 -6.27
CA ALA A 27 0.81 -5.27 -6.77
C ALA A 27 1.83 -4.27 -6.25
N ILE A 28 2.21 -4.38 -4.98
CA ILE A 28 3.23 -3.51 -4.38
C ILE A 28 4.58 -3.73 -5.06
N ASN A 29 4.93 -4.97 -5.34
CA ASN A 29 6.20 -5.29 -5.99
C ASN A 29 6.28 -4.80 -7.44
N LYS A 30 5.16 -4.48 -8.04
CA LYS A 30 5.13 -3.92 -9.40
C LYS A 30 5.26 -2.41 -9.43
N LEU A 31 5.25 -1.76 -8.28
CA LEU A 31 5.39 -0.31 -8.24
C LEU A 31 6.69 0.13 -8.91
N PRO A 32 6.68 1.23 -9.65
CA PRO A 32 5.62 2.24 -9.76
C PRO A 32 4.49 1.93 -10.74
N ALA A 33 4.49 0.77 -11.37
CA ALA A 33 3.38 0.37 -12.24
C ALA A 33 2.14 0.07 -11.41
N GLY A 34 0.96 0.32 -11.99
CA GLY A 34 -0.30 0.06 -11.33
C GLY A 34 -1.17 1.30 -11.24
N ASP A 35 -2.27 1.17 -10.53
CA ASP A 35 -3.23 2.27 -10.35
C ASP A 35 -2.76 3.15 -9.19
N VAL A 36 -1.80 4.02 -9.48
CA VAL A 36 -1.13 4.87 -8.49
C VAL A 36 -1.53 6.32 -8.68
N LYS A 37 -1.81 6.98 -7.57
CA LYS A 37 -2.11 8.40 -7.58
C LYS A 37 -1.43 9.07 -6.40
N LYS A 38 -0.82 10.24 -6.64
CA LYS A 38 -0.23 11.01 -5.56
C LYS A 38 -1.34 11.66 -4.73
N MET A 39 -1.22 11.56 -3.42
CA MET A 39 -2.19 12.19 -2.52
C MET A 39 -1.91 13.68 -2.41
N GLN A 40 -2.95 14.47 -2.60
CA GLN A 40 -2.83 15.92 -2.65
C GLN A 40 -2.35 16.48 -1.30
N GLY A 41 -1.35 17.36 -1.37
CA GLY A 41 -0.83 18.03 -0.17
C GLY A 41 0.02 17.15 0.73
N MET A 42 0.38 15.95 0.29
CA MET A 42 1.13 15.00 1.10
C MET A 42 2.23 14.33 0.29
N ASN A 43 3.24 13.83 0.98
CA ASN A 43 4.31 13.06 0.35
C ASN A 43 3.98 11.59 0.28
N TYR A 44 2.72 11.26 0.11
CA TYR A 44 2.21 9.90 0.05
C TYR A 44 1.53 9.63 -1.27
N TYR A 45 1.53 8.36 -1.63
CA TYR A 45 0.89 7.86 -2.84
C TYR A 45 -0.12 6.80 -2.46
N ARG A 46 -1.12 6.64 -3.30
CA ARG A 46 -2.14 5.60 -3.13
C ARG A 46 -2.02 4.61 -4.27
N LEU A 47 -1.98 3.33 -3.92
CA LEU A 47 -2.08 2.24 -4.88
C LEU A 47 -3.42 1.55 -4.66
N ARG A 48 -4.21 1.44 -5.72
CA ARG A 48 -5.48 0.74 -5.67
C ARG A 48 -5.29 -0.71 -6.09
N VAL A 49 -5.75 -1.64 -5.24
CA VAL A 49 -5.68 -3.08 -5.51
C VAL A 49 -7.07 -3.66 -5.23
N GLY A 50 -7.93 -3.70 -6.26
CA GLY A 50 -9.31 -4.11 -6.07
C GLY A 50 -10.02 -3.24 -5.05
N ASP A 51 -10.55 -3.84 -3.99
CA ASP A 51 -11.23 -3.10 -2.92
C ASP A 51 -10.28 -2.60 -1.84
N PHE A 52 -8.98 -2.80 -2.03
CA PHE A 52 -7.98 -2.39 -1.06
C PHE A 52 -7.25 -1.14 -1.51
N ARG A 53 -6.75 -0.41 -0.54
CA ARG A 53 -5.92 0.78 -0.76
C ARG A 53 -4.62 0.62 -0.02
N VAL A 54 -3.52 0.91 -0.70
CA VAL A 54 -2.18 0.90 -0.11
C VAL A 54 -1.66 2.33 -0.15
N ILE A 55 -1.30 2.85 1.01
CA ILE A 55 -0.69 4.18 1.12
C ILE A 55 0.80 3.97 1.34
N PHE A 56 1.61 4.59 0.50
CA PHE A 56 3.05 4.41 0.59
C PHE A 56 3.79 5.72 0.32
N SER A 57 5.01 5.78 0.82
CA SER A 57 5.95 6.85 0.53
C SER A 57 7.17 6.27 -0.15
N ASN A 58 7.88 7.11 -0.90
CA ASN A 58 9.03 6.66 -1.67
C ASN A 58 10.05 7.80 -1.71
N ASP A 59 11.23 7.56 -1.14
CA ASP A 59 12.29 8.56 -1.11
C ASP A 59 13.37 8.30 -2.16
N GLY A 60 13.11 7.37 -3.08
CA GLY A 60 14.07 6.99 -4.12
C GLY A 60 14.92 5.80 -3.74
N THR A 61 15.07 5.52 -2.46
CA THR A 61 15.87 4.39 -1.94
C THR A 61 14.97 3.36 -1.26
N VAL A 62 14.04 3.83 -0.45
CA VAL A 62 13.11 2.99 0.30
C VAL A 62 11.69 3.35 -0.06
N LEU A 63 10.89 2.33 -0.35
CA LEU A 63 9.47 2.46 -0.49
C LEU A 63 8.84 1.93 0.80
N MET A 64 8.17 2.80 1.54
CA MET A 64 7.56 2.42 2.80
C MET A 64 6.05 2.27 2.62
N VAL A 65 5.55 1.07 2.85
CA VAL A 65 4.11 0.82 2.87
C VAL A 65 3.59 1.26 4.23
N GLU A 66 2.95 2.42 4.24
CA GLU A 66 2.55 3.07 5.48
C GLU A 66 1.25 2.50 6.03
N LYS A 67 0.29 2.22 5.15
CA LYS A 67 -1.03 1.79 5.59
C LYS A 67 -1.69 0.97 4.50
N ILE A 68 -2.38 -0.09 4.90
CA ILE A 68 -3.22 -0.88 4.02
C ILE A 68 -4.60 -0.97 4.65
N GLY A 69 -5.63 -0.84 3.85
CA GLY A 69 -6.99 -0.96 4.35
C GLY A 69 -7.98 -1.15 3.23
N ASN A 70 -9.23 -1.31 3.63
CA ASN A 70 -10.33 -1.41 2.70
C ASN A 70 -10.67 -0.02 2.16
N ARG A 71 -11.33 -0.03 1.01
CA ARG A 71 -11.81 1.19 0.40
C ARG A 71 -12.62 2.01 1.40
N GLY A 72 -12.30 3.29 1.51
CA GLY A 72 -13.01 4.21 2.40
C GLY A 72 -12.45 4.27 3.80
N GLU A 73 -11.84 3.21 4.30
CA GLU A 73 -11.28 3.20 5.66
C GLU A 73 -9.91 3.86 5.71
N VAL A 74 -9.12 3.67 4.66
CA VAL A 74 -7.75 4.16 4.62
C VAL A 74 -7.69 5.67 4.58
N TYR A 75 -8.73 6.31 4.07
CA TYR A 75 -8.80 7.77 3.96
C TYR A 75 -9.51 8.44 5.12
N LYS A 76 -9.96 7.67 6.07
CA LYS A 76 -10.57 8.26 7.27
C LYS A 76 -9.48 8.83 8.15
N ASP A 77 -9.64 10.05 8.48
CA ASP A 77 -8.75 10.74 9.38
C ASP A 77 -9.15 10.51 10.82
#